data_099090290304982fea0f3443ba9b004f
#
_entry.id   099090290304982fea0f3443ba9b004f
#
_cell.length_a   1.000
_cell.length_b   1.000
_cell.length_c   1.000
_cell.angle_alpha   90.00
_cell.angle_beta   90.00
_cell.angle_gamma   90.00
#
_symmetry.space_group_name_H-M   'P 1'
#
loop_
_entity.id
_entity.type
_entity.pdbx_description
1 polymer ?
#
loop_
_entity_poly.entity_id
_entity_poly.type
_entity_poly.pdbx_seq_one_letter_code
_entity_poly.pdbx_strand_id
1 'polypeptide(L)'
;MNERLRDYHGKRDFGRTGEPEGRGGPVGAQPRFVVQIHDASTMHFDFRLQVGDVLKSWSIPKGPSDLPKDKRLAVPTEDHPLEYEEFEGVIPAGEYGGGTVIVWDHGTYEPLSHDRRGNPVDFAESLEHGHATFRLHGTKLRGEYALTRFRENNWLLVRTTKGPSRGHGTPDPHRARSARTGRTLAQVAVQGADD
;
A
#
# COMPACT_ATOMS: atom_id res chain seq x y z
N MET A 1 16.56 -8.69 -14.60
CA MET A 1 16.12 -8.42 -13.20
C MET A 1 15.76 -6.94 -13.12
N ASN A 2 14.58 -6.62 -12.61
CA ASN A 2 14.16 -5.23 -12.46
C ASN A 2 15.01 -4.56 -11.37
N GLU A 3 15.82 -3.57 -11.71
CA GLU A 3 16.71 -2.88 -10.77
C GLU A 3 15.95 -2.21 -9.62
N ARG A 4 14.70 -1.77 -9.86
CA ARG A 4 13.82 -1.21 -8.84
C ARG A 4 13.42 -2.21 -7.76
N LEU A 5 13.50 -3.52 -8.04
CA LEU A 5 13.19 -4.59 -7.09
C LEU A 5 14.43 -5.17 -6.40
N ARG A 6 15.61 -4.58 -6.59
CA ARG A 6 16.86 -5.07 -5.99
C ARG A 6 16.76 -5.19 -4.47
N ASP A 7 16.26 -4.16 -3.80
CA ASP A 7 16.13 -4.15 -2.34
C ASP A 7 15.08 -5.16 -1.86
N TYR A 8 14.01 -5.32 -2.61
CA TYR A 8 12.99 -6.33 -2.35
C TYR A 8 13.59 -7.74 -2.42
N HIS A 9 14.31 -8.05 -3.48
CA HIS A 9 14.94 -9.35 -3.67
C HIS A 9 16.06 -9.60 -2.65
N GLY A 10 16.84 -8.55 -2.32
CA GLY A 10 17.96 -8.68 -1.38
C GLY A 10 17.55 -8.98 0.07
N LYS A 11 16.32 -8.75 0.42
CA LYS A 11 15.77 -8.97 1.78
C LYS A 11 15.04 -10.30 1.94
N ARG A 12 14.85 -11.08 0.87
CA ARG A 12 13.97 -12.26 0.88
C ARG A 12 14.65 -13.51 0.36
N ASP A 13 14.26 -14.63 0.96
CA ASP A 13 14.55 -15.97 0.45
C ASP A 13 13.23 -16.57 -0.05
N PHE A 14 13.02 -16.56 -1.36
CA PHE A 14 11.79 -17.05 -1.99
C PHE A 14 11.62 -18.57 -1.92
N GLY A 15 12.62 -19.30 -1.44
CA GLY A 15 12.49 -20.70 -1.08
C GLY A 15 11.84 -20.92 0.30
N ARG A 16 11.73 -19.84 1.10
CA ARG A 16 11.24 -19.88 2.49
C ARG A 16 10.01 -19.03 2.75
N THR A 17 9.70 -18.09 1.86
CA THR A 17 8.51 -17.24 1.94
C THR A 17 7.57 -17.51 0.78
N GLY A 18 6.26 -17.39 1.02
CA GLY A 18 5.25 -17.44 -0.04
C GLY A 18 5.02 -16.11 -0.75
N GLU A 19 5.82 -15.07 -0.43
CA GLU A 19 5.73 -13.79 -1.11
C GLU A 19 6.11 -13.93 -2.60
N PRO A 20 5.46 -13.15 -3.51
CA PRO A 20 5.75 -13.24 -4.94
C PRO A 20 7.15 -12.74 -5.28
N GLU A 21 7.86 -13.48 -6.11
CA GLU A 21 9.20 -13.09 -6.57
C GLU A 21 9.17 -11.88 -7.52
N GLY A 22 8.06 -11.69 -8.22
CA GLY A 22 7.91 -10.63 -9.21
C GLY A 22 8.45 -11.03 -10.59
N ARG A 23 7.67 -11.82 -11.30
CA ARG A 23 8.04 -12.31 -12.65
C ARG A 23 7.73 -11.31 -13.76
N GLY A 24 7.07 -10.19 -13.38
CA GLY A 24 6.53 -9.24 -14.33
C GLY A 24 5.24 -9.73 -14.96
N GLY A 25 4.43 -8.79 -15.38
CA GLY A 25 3.15 -9.06 -16.03
C GLY A 25 2.70 -7.84 -16.81
N PRO A 26 1.63 -7.93 -17.59
CA PRO A 26 1.11 -6.79 -18.33
C PRO A 26 0.66 -5.70 -17.34
N VAL A 27 1.13 -4.48 -17.59
CA VAL A 27 0.66 -3.29 -16.89
C VAL A 27 -0.72 -2.95 -17.45
N GLY A 28 -1.75 -2.93 -16.58
CA GLY A 28 -3.09 -2.55 -16.99
C GLY A 28 -3.19 -1.08 -17.40
N ALA A 29 -4.29 -0.72 -18.07
CA ALA A 29 -4.52 0.64 -18.57
C ALA A 29 -4.70 1.68 -17.45
N GLN A 30 -5.14 1.26 -16.26
CA GLN A 30 -5.28 2.12 -15.09
C GLN A 30 -4.36 1.65 -13.98
N PRO A 31 -3.64 2.59 -13.30
CA PRO A 31 -2.78 2.22 -12.20
C PRO A 31 -3.61 1.73 -11.00
N ARG A 32 -3.04 0.81 -10.25
CA ARG A 32 -3.68 0.14 -9.13
C ARG A 32 -3.08 0.56 -7.80
N PHE A 33 -3.85 0.38 -6.74
CA PHE A 33 -3.36 0.52 -5.37
C PHE A 33 -3.79 -0.67 -4.52
N VAL A 34 -3.08 -0.89 -3.44
CA VAL A 34 -3.43 -1.84 -2.39
C VAL A 34 -3.09 -1.28 -1.04
N VAL A 35 -3.92 -1.62 -0.06
CA VAL A 35 -3.63 -1.42 1.37
C VAL A 35 -3.65 -2.79 2.02
N GLN A 36 -2.53 -3.19 2.59
CA GLN A 36 -2.41 -4.44 3.34
C GLN A 36 -2.30 -4.15 4.83
N ILE A 37 -2.94 -4.97 5.65
CA ILE A 37 -2.72 -4.97 7.10
C ILE A 37 -1.69 -6.04 7.38
N HIS A 38 -0.64 -5.67 8.09
CA HIS A 38 0.49 -6.53 8.39
C HIS A 38 0.67 -6.64 9.91
N ASP A 39 0.36 -7.83 10.42
CA ASP A 39 0.61 -8.20 11.81
C ASP A 39 2.03 -8.75 11.93
N ALA A 40 2.99 -7.83 11.90
CA ALA A 40 4.41 -8.09 12.12
C ALA A 40 4.77 -7.93 13.60
N SER A 41 6.03 -7.70 13.91
CA SER A 41 6.47 -7.34 15.28
C SER A 41 5.73 -6.11 15.82
N THR A 42 5.36 -5.19 14.93
CA THR A 42 4.46 -4.08 15.21
C THR A 42 3.36 -4.07 14.14
N MET A 43 2.11 -4.05 14.57
CA MET A 43 0.96 -3.94 13.67
C MET A 43 1.03 -2.64 12.89
N HIS A 44 0.91 -2.72 11.57
CA HIS A 44 0.87 -1.57 10.70
C HIS A 44 0.07 -1.84 9.43
N PHE A 45 -0.15 -0.79 8.65
CA PHE A 45 -0.74 -0.87 7.31
C PHE A 45 0.33 -0.55 6.29
N ASP A 46 0.37 -1.30 5.20
CA ASP A 46 1.20 -0.99 4.04
C ASP A 46 0.32 -0.42 2.92
N PHE A 47 0.64 0.79 2.50
CA PHE A 47 -0.02 1.50 1.41
C PHE A 47 0.88 1.47 0.18
N ARG A 48 0.36 0.99 -0.94
CA ARG A 48 1.13 0.81 -2.16
C ARG A 48 0.40 1.39 -3.37
N LEU A 49 1.15 2.10 -4.22
CA LEU A 49 0.67 2.69 -5.46
C LEU A 49 1.51 2.18 -6.63
N GLN A 50 0.85 1.67 -7.65
CA GLN A 50 1.54 1.28 -8.89
C GLN A 50 2.10 2.51 -9.59
N VAL A 51 3.40 2.51 -9.83
CA VAL A 51 4.10 3.53 -10.61
C VAL A 51 4.97 2.80 -11.63
N GLY A 52 4.54 2.78 -12.87
CA GLY A 52 5.16 1.93 -13.89
C GLY A 52 4.99 0.44 -13.57
N ASP A 53 6.09 -0.25 -13.47
CA ASP A 53 6.17 -1.70 -13.28
C ASP A 53 6.42 -2.15 -11.83
N VAL A 54 6.30 -1.23 -10.86
CA VAL A 54 6.46 -1.52 -9.43
C VAL A 54 5.34 -0.91 -8.59
N LEU A 55 5.21 -1.39 -7.36
CA LEU A 55 4.41 -0.79 -6.30
C LEU A 55 5.31 0.06 -5.41
N LYS A 56 5.21 1.38 -5.52
CA LYS A 56 5.77 2.32 -4.54
C LYS A 56 5.05 2.11 -3.22
N SER A 57 5.79 2.02 -2.12
CA SER A 57 5.26 1.51 -0.85
C SER A 57 5.60 2.41 0.33
N TRP A 58 4.64 2.53 1.25
CA TRP A 58 4.77 3.24 2.52
C TRP A 58 4.16 2.40 3.63
N SER A 59 4.87 2.29 4.75
CA SER A 59 4.31 1.78 6.00
C SER A 59 3.58 2.90 6.73
N ILE A 60 2.34 2.67 7.12
CA ILE A 60 1.51 3.62 7.87
C ILE A 60 1.20 3.00 9.24
N PRO A 61 1.94 3.37 10.31
CA PRO A 61 1.80 2.72 11.61
C PRO A 61 0.38 2.75 12.19
N LYS A 62 -0.32 3.87 11.98
CA LYS A 62 -1.70 4.05 12.46
C LYS A 62 -2.77 3.78 11.40
N GLY A 63 -2.35 3.37 10.22
CA GLY A 63 -3.23 3.11 9.08
C GLY A 63 -3.75 4.38 8.39
N PRO A 64 -4.28 4.22 7.16
CA PRO A 64 -4.91 5.31 6.45
C PRO A 64 -6.23 5.71 7.12
N SER A 65 -6.63 6.97 6.97
CA SER A 65 -7.89 7.48 7.49
C SER A 65 -8.69 8.16 6.39
N ASP A 66 -10.00 7.99 6.41
CA ASP A 66 -10.91 8.70 5.51
C ASP A 66 -11.40 10.04 6.10
N LEU A 67 -10.89 10.43 7.26
CA LEU A 67 -11.18 11.73 7.88
C LEU A 67 -10.16 12.78 7.43
N PRO A 68 -10.59 13.93 6.86
CA PRO A 68 -9.68 14.95 6.35
C PRO A 68 -8.76 15.59 7.41
N LYS A 69 -9.17 15.55 8.66
CA LYS A 69 -8.38 16.09 9.78
C LYS A 69 -7.19 15.20 10.19
N ASP A 70 -7.23 13.92 9.81
CA ASP A 70 -6.22 12.95 10.20
C ASP A 70 -5.02 13.00 9.25
N LYS A 71 -3.87 13.41 9.78
CA LYS A 71 -2.59 13.35 9.08
C LYS A 71 -1.86 12.09 9.50
N ARG A 72 -1.68 11.16 8.57
CA ARG A 72 -1.07 9.87 8.87
C ARG A 72 0.37 9.80 8.38
N LEU A 73 1.28 9.51 9.31
CA LEU A 73 2.67 9.23 8.97
C LEU A 73 2.73 8.06 7.99
N ALA A 74 3.44 8.26 6.90
CA ALA A 74 3.73 7.25 5.89
C ALA A 74 5.25 7.18 5.68
N VAL A 75 5.84 6.06 6.06
CA VAL A 75 7.28 5.84 5.99
C VAL A 75 7.60 5.04 4.74
N PRO A 76 8.41 5.54 3.80
CA PRO A 76 8.76 4.80 2.60
C PRO A 76 9.43 3.47 2.93
N THR A 77 9.04 2.44 2.21
CA THR A 77 9.69 1.14 2.18
C THR A 77 10.16 0.83 0.77
N GLU A 78 10.82 -0.30 0.58
CA GLU A 78 11.28 -0.72 -0.75
C GLU A 78 10.13 -0.90 -1.73
N ASP A 79 10.40 -0.72 -3.01
CA ASP A 79 9.46 -1.03 -4.10
C ASP A 79 9.13 -2.52 -4.09
N HIS A 80 7.87 -2.86 -4.33
CA HIS A 80 7.37 -4.23 -4.39
C HIS A 80 6.95 -4.58 -5.83
N PRO A 81 6.96 -5.88 -6.19
CA PRO A 81 6.44 -6.31 -7.49
C PRO A 81 4.93 -6.11 -7.57
N LEU A 82 4.40 -5.95 -8.78
CA LEU A 82 2.96 -5.72 -8.99
C LEU A 82 2.10 -6.87 -8.43
N GLU A 83 2.59 -8.09 -8.50
CA GLU A 83 1.92 -9.28 -7.97
C GLU A 83 1.70 -9.22 -6.46
N TYR A 84 2.46 -8.40 -5.73
CA TYR A 84 2.28 -8.21 -4.29
C TYR A 84 0.93 -7.58 -3.93
N GLU A 85 0.24 -6.95 -4.88
CA GLU A 85 -1.11 -6.42 -4.70
C GLU A 85 -2.09 -7.50 -4.21
N GLU A 86 -1.89 -8.74 -4.62
CA GLU A 86 -2.76 -9.85 -4.28
C GLU A 86 -2.23 -10.70 -3.11
N PHE A 87 -1.07 -10.34 -2.57
CA PHE A 87 -0.46 -11.16 -1.52
C PHE A 87 -1.23 -11.07 -0.21
N GLU A 88 -1.68 -12.23 0.24
CA GLU A 88 -2.34 -12.48 1.51
C GLU A 88 -1.86 -13.82 2.05
N GLY A 89 -1.36 -13.85 3.28
CA GLY A 89 -0.81 -15.07 3.85
C GLY A 89 0.10 -14.81 5.05
N VAL A 90 0.84 -15.84 5.43
CA VAL A 90 1.80 -15.79 6.53
C VAL A 90 3.21 -15.76 5.99
N ILE A 91 3.96 -14.72 6.37
CA ILE A 91 5.40 -14.67 6.15
C ILE A 91 6.04 -15.38 7.35
N PRO A 92 6.87 -16.44 7.14
CA PRO A 92 7.41 -17.23 8.23
C PRO A 92 8.20 -16.40 9.24
N ALA A 93 8.14 -16.81 10.50
CA ALA A 93 8.94 -16.21 11.56
C ALA A 93 10.43 -16.36 11.24
N GLY A 94 11.19 -15.28 11.45
CA GLY A 94 12.61 -15.21 11.11
C GLY A 94 12.91 -14.73 9.69
N GLU A 95 11.93 -14.70 8.79
CA GLU A 95 12.06 -14.03 7.50
C GLU A 95 11.80 -12.52 7.63
N TYR A 96 12.33 -11.75 6.68
CA TYR A 96 12.09 -10.30 6.64
C TYR A 96 10.58 -10.00 6.56
N GLY A 97 10.08 -9.20 7.48
CA GLY A 97 8.66 -8.87 7.55
C GLY A 97 7.77 -10.01 8.07
N GLY A 98 8.33 -10.98 8.81
CA GLY A 98 7.57 -12.11 9.37
C GLY A 98 6.28 -11.69 10.06
N GLY A 99 5.18 -12.39 9.77
CA GLY A 99 3.84 -12.12 10.29
C GLY A 99 2.74 -12.36 9.27
N THR A 100 1.51 -12.08 9.67
CA THR A 100 0.33 -12.31 8.83
C THR A 100 -0.06 -11.06 8.06
N VAL A 101 -0.41 -11.22 6.79
CA VAL A 101 -0.80 -10.15 5.88
C VAL A 101 -2.18 -10.43 5.30
N ILE A 102 -3.06 -9.44 5.33
CA ILE A 102 -4.32 -9.45 4.56
C ILE A 102 -4.40 -8.26 3.61
N VAL A 103 -5.06 -8.45 2.47
CA VAL A 103 -5.41 -7.37 1.55
C VAL A 103 -6.66 -6.67 2.09
N TRP A 104 -6.48 -5.58 2.84
CA TRP A 104 -7.60 -4.86 3.44
C TRP A 104 -8.45 -4.11 2.41
N ASP A 105 -7.78 -3.43 1.46
CA ASP A 105 -8.44 -2.73 0.36
C ASP A 105 -7.57 -2.73 -0.89
N HIS A 106 -8.19 -2.66 -2.04
CA HIS A 106 -7.52 -2.56 -3.33
C HIS A 106 -8.44 -1.94 -4.38
N GLY A 107 -7.87 -1.54 -5.49
CA GLY A 107 -8.61 -0.97 -6.60
C GLY A 107 -7.70 -0.22 -7.57
N THR A 108 -8.29 0.68 -8.32
CA THR A 108 -7.56 1.60 -9.19
C THR A 108 -7.39 2.96 -8.53
N TYR A 109 -6.47 3.75 -9.02
CA TYR A 109 -6.37 5.15 -8.63
C TYR A 109 -6.14 6.03 -9.85
N GLU A 110 -6.47 7.28 -9.70
CA GLU A 110 -6.33 8.31 -10.72
C GLU A 110 -5.36 9.38 -10.23
N PRO A 111 -4.20 9.59 -10.92
CA PRO A 111 -3.31 10.70 -10.61
C PRO A 111 -4.00 12.04 -10.85
N LEU A 112 -3.83 12.97 -9.91
CA LEU A 112 -4.46 14.31 -9.97
C LEU A 112 -3.45 15.45 -9.87
N SER A 113 -2.14 15.16 -9.83
CA SER A 113 -1.12 16.19 -9.69
C SER A 113 -1.05 17.11 -10.91
N HIS A 114 -0.94 18.41 -10.65
CA HIS A 114 -0.86 19.46 -11.65
C HIS A 114 0.27 20.43 -11.33
N ASP A 115 0.82 21.05 -12.35
CA ASP A 115 1.74 22.16 -12.18
C ASP A 115 0.99 23.45 -11.78
N ARG A 116 1.74 24.56 -11.60
CA ARG A 116 1.16 25.86 -11.24
C ARG A 116 0.25 26.44 -12.33
N ARG A 117 0.33 25.93 -13.55
CA ARG A 117 -0.48 26.35 -14.71
C ARG A 117 -1.70 25.46 -14.90
N GLY A 118 -1.85 24.41 -14.07
CA GLY A 118 -2.96 23.47 -14.15
C GLY A 118 -2.74 22.33 -15.14
N ASN A 119 -1.54 22.17 -15.71
CA ASN A 119 -1.24 21.05 -16.59
C ASN A 119 -0.96 19.78 -15.77
N PRO A 120 -1.41 18.60 -16.21
CA PRO A 120 -1.09 17.34 -15.55
C PRO A 120 0.43 17.13 -15.48
N VAL A 121 0.90 16.70 -14.32
CA VAL A 121 2.29 16.31 -14.08
C VAL A 121 2.37 14.79 -13.98
N ASP A 122 3.42 14.21 -14.54
CA ASP A 122 3.68 12.78 -14.38
C ASP A 122 3.71 12.38 -12.91
N PHE A 123 3.07 11.26 -12.55
CA PHE A 123 2.89 10.88 -11.17
C PHE A 123 4.21 10.51 -10.49
N ALA A 124 5.12 9.83 -11.21
CA ALA A 124 6.44 9.51 -10.71
C ALA A 124 7.23 10.80 -10.40
N GLU A 125 7.17 11.77 -11.29
CA GLU A 125 7.77 13.10 -11.11
C GLU A 125 7.19 13.82 -9.88
N SER A 126 5.86 13.77 -9.69
CA SER A 126 5.20 14.32 -8.51
C SER A 126 5.73 13.74 -7.21
N LEU A 127 5.93 12.42 -7.17
CA LEU A 127 6.51 11.75 -6.00
C LEU A 127 7.97 12.17 -5.78
N GLU A 128 8.77 12.29 -6.82
CA GLU A 128 10.17 12.78 -6.71
C GLU A 128 10.21 14.18 -6.12
N HIS A 129 9.31 15.07 -6.51
CA HIS A 129 9.17 16.42 -5.97
C HIS A 129 8.57 16.47 -4.56
N GLY A 130 8.10 15.34 -4.02
CA GLY A 130 7.63 15.24 -2.65
C GLY A 130 6.19 15.66 -2.40
N HIS A 131 5.37 15.75 -3.43
CA HIS A 131 3.93 16.01 -3.30
C HIS A 131 3.16 15.39 -4.46
N ALA A 132 2.23 14.49 -4.14
CA ALA A 132 1.38 13.86 -5.12
C ALA A 132 -0.06 13.81 -4.64
N THR A 133 -0.99 14.10 -5.53
CA THR A 133 -2.43 13.99 -5.30
C THR A 133 -3.03 12.95 -6.21
N PHE A 134 -4.01 12.22 -5.69
CA PHE A 134 -4.64 11.12 -6.42
C PHE A 134 -6.03 10.83 -5.87
N ARG A 135 -6.86 10.18 -6.68
CA ARG A 135 -8.19 9.72 -6.27
C ARG A 135 -8.20 8.20 -6.20
N LEU A 136 -8.57 7.65 -5.06
CA LEU A 136 -8.71 6.22 -4.85
C LEU A 136 -10.12 5.73 -5.25
N HIS A 137 -10.16 4.59 -5.92
CA HIS A 137 -11.35 3.85 -6.30
C HIS A 137 -11.30 2.44 -5.71
N GLY A 138 -11.19 2.37 -4.39
CA GLY A 138 -11.17 1.11 -3.65
C GLY A 138 -12.57 0.62 -3.27
N THR A 139 -12.60 -0.53 -2.67
CA THR A 139 -13.81 -1.06 -2.04
C THR A 139 -14.15 -0.28 -0.76
N LYS A 140 -13.14 0.11 0.00
CA LYS A 140 -13.26 0.81 1.29
C LYS A 140 -12.82 2.27 1.21
N LEU A 141 -11.63 2.53 0.65
CA LEU A 141 -11.11 3.87 0.48
C LEU A 141 -11.53 4.45 -0.88
N ARG A 142 -12.23 5.56 -0.83
CA ARG A 142 -12.69 6.29 -2.01
C ARG A 142 -12.51 7.78 -1.81
N GLY A 143 -12.10 8.48 -2.86
CA GLY A 143 -11.96 9.93 -2.86
C GLY A 143 -10.50 10.37 -2.95
N GLU A 144 -10.28 11.64 -2.73
CA GLU A 144 -9.00 12.29 -3.00
C GLU A 144 -8.10 12.31 -1.78
N TYR A 145 -6.83 12.01 -2.03
CA TYR A 145 -5.76 11.95 -1.04
C TYR A 145 -4.54 12.71 -1.55
N ALA A 146 -3.72 13.14 -0.62
CA ALA A 146 -2.41 13.72 -0.87
C ALA A 146 -1.34 13.00 -0.06
N LEU A 147 -0.22 12.71 -0.71
CA LEU A 147 1.05 12.31 -0.08
C LEU A 147 2.00 13.49 -0.14
N THR A 148 2.49 13.92 1.00
CA THR A 148 3.42 15.06 1.08
C THR A 148 4.62 14.69 1.91
N ARG A 149 5.81 14.80 1.34
CA ARG A 149 7.08 14.59 2.04
C ARG A 149 7.36 15.74 3.00
N PHE A 150 7.74 15.39 4.21
CA PHE A 150 8.21 16.31 5.23
C PHE A 150 9.41 15.68 5.94
N ARG A 151 10.29 16.50 6.50
CA ARG A 151 11.47 16.05 7.25
C ARG A 151 12.17 14.82 6.64
N GLU A 152 13.27 15.06 5.94
CA GLU A 152 14.09 14.01 5.32
C GLU A 152 13.28 13.15 4.34
N ASN A 153 12.88 11.95 4.78
CA ASN A 153 12.22 10.99 3.93
C ASN A 153 10.85 10.52 4.45
N ASN A 154 10.29 11.18 5.46
CA ASN A 154 8.96 10.86 5.96
C ASN A 154 7.87 11.59 5.17
N TRP A 155 6.71 10.95 5.05
CA TRP A 155 5.56 11.47 4.33
C TRP A 155 4.33 11.54 5.24
N LEU A 156 3.37 12.37 4.83
CA LEU A 156 2.02 12.39 5.39
C LEU A 156 1.03 11.98 4.32
N LEU A 157 0.16 11.02 4.66
CA LEU A 157 -1.01 10.70 3.87
C LEU A 157 -2.22 11.40 4.50
N VAL A 158 -2.91 12.20 3.71
CA VAL A 158 -4.05 13.00 4.15
C VAL A 158 -5.18 12.90 3.13
N ARG A 159 -6.41 12.62 3.61
CA ARG A 159 -7.58 12.79 2.77
C ARG A 159 -7.84 14.27 2.55
N THR A 160 -8.03 14.66 1.30
CA THR A 160 -8.49 16.02 0.98
C THR A 160 -9.98 16.16 1.28
N THR A 161 -10.49 17.40 1.39
CA THR A 161 -11.90 17.67 1.68
C THR A 161 -12.85 17.36 0.52
N LYS A 162 -12.31 16.98 -0.63
CA LYS A 162 -13.09 16.72 -1.85
C LYS A 162 -13.53 15.26 -1.93
N GLY A 163 -14.76 15.06 -2.38
CA GLY A 163 -15.34 13.75 -2.64
C GLY A 163 -16.04 13.10 -1.44
N PRO A 164 -16.74 11.98 -1.67
CA PRO A 164 -17.51 11.30 -0.63
C PRO A 164 -16.60 10.70 0.44
N SER A 165 -16.96 10.89 1.71
CA SER A 165 -16.33 10.25 2.86
C SER A 165 -17.37 9.48 3.63
N ARG A 166 -17.01 8.29 4.10
CA ARG A 166 -17.88 7.55 5.05
C ARG A 166 -17.64 8.02 6.50
N GLY A 167 -16.56 8.76 6.75
CA GLY A 167 -16.27 9.38 8.04
C GLY A 167 -15.95 8.39 9.17
N HIS A 168 -15.48 7.20 8.83
CA HIS A 168 -15.23 6.14 9.82
C HIS A 168 -13.80 6.13 10.39
N GLY A 169 -12.90 6.95 9.83
CA GLY A 169 -11.50 6.94 10.24
C GLY A 169 -10.76 5.68 9.79
N THR A 170 -9.87 5.19 10.63
CA THR A 170 -9.13 3.94 10.41
C THR A 170 -9.83 2.79 11.11
N PRO A 171 -9.97 1.62 10.48
CA PRO A 171 -10.57 0.45 11.10
C PRO A 171 -9.66 -0.15 12.19
N ASP A 172 -10.26 -0.90 13.10
CA ASP A 172 -9.51 -1.79 13.99
C ASP A 172 -8.91 -2.93 13.16
N PRO A 173 -7.56 -3.07 13.12
CA PRO A 173 -6.91 -4.08 12.29
C PRO A 173 -7.25 -5.51 12.68
N HIS A 174 -7.55 -5.78 13.95
CA HIS A 174 -7.91 -7.13 14.42
C HIS A 174 -9.31 -7.56 13.96
N ARG A 175 -10.19 -6.62 13.66
CA ARG A 175 -11.57 -6.87 13.22
C ARG A 175 -11.74 -6.66 11.71
N ALA A 176 -10.76 -6.07 11.08
CA ALA A 176 -10.79 -5.78 9.66
C ALA A 176 -10.81 -7.08 8.83
N ARG A 177 -11.48 -7.03 7.70
CA ARG A 177 -11.60 -8.14 6.77
C ARG A 177 -10.92 -7.83 5.46
N SER A 178 -10.31 -8.86 4.89
CA SER A 178 -9.77 -8.80 3.54
C SER A 178 -10.85 -8.43 2.53
N ALA A 179 -10.55 -7.48 1.66
CA ALA A 179 -11.40 -7.16 0.50
C ALA A 179 -11.36 -8.27 -0.56
N ARG A 180 -10.34 -9.13 -0.51
CA ARG A 180 -10.12 -10.21 -1.46
C ARG A 180 -10.80 -11.50 -1.04
N THR A 181 -10.67 -11.89 0.25
CA THR A 181 -11.14 -13.20 0.75
C THR A 181 -12.19 -13.10 1.85
N GLY A 182 -12.45 -11.92 2.40
CA GLY A 182 -13.34 -11.70 3.53
C GLY A 182 -12.79 -12.16 4.88
N ARG A 183 -11.56 -12.70 4.93
CA ARG A 183 -10.94 -13.23 6.14
C ARG A 183 -10.31 -12.13 7.00
N THR A 184 -10.26 -12.36 8.29
CA THR A 184 -9.49 -11.56 9.25
C THR A 184 -8.04 -12.03 9.31
N LEU A 185 -7.16 -11.24 9.94
CA LEU A 185 -5.77 -11.65 10.23
C LEU A 185 -5.72 -12.99 10.98
N ALA A 186 -6.55 -13.15 12.01
CA ALA A 186 -6.59 -14.39 12.79
C ALA A 186 -6.96 -15.61 11.93
N GLN A 187 -7.90 -15.46 11.00
CA GLN A 187 -8.32 -16.55 10.11
C GLN A 187 -7.22 -16.92 9.10
N VAL A 188 -6.48 -15.95 8.59
CA VAL A 188 -5.34 -16.21 7.70
C VAL A 188 -4.18 -16.85 8.44
N ALA A 189 -3.91 -16.41 9.68
CA ALA A 189 -2.85 -16.98 10.51
C ALA A 189 -3.05 -18.48 10.81
N VAL A 190 -4.27 -18.91 11.05
CA VAL A 190 -4.60 -20.33 11.30
C VAL A 190 -4.31 -21.18 10.07
N GLN A 191 -4.67 -20.73 8.87
CA GLN A 191 -4.40 -21.50 7.64
C GLN A 191 -2.89 -21.65 7.36
N GLY A 192 -2.09 -20.63 7.65
CA GLY A 192 -0.64 -20.70 7.46
C GLY A 192 0.08 -21.59 8.50
N ALA A 193 -0.61 -22.05 9.54
CA ALA A 193 -0.06 -23.00 10.50
C ALA A 193 -0.30 -24.46 10.09
N ASP A 194 -1.19 -24.70 9.13
CA ASP A 194 -1.57 -26.04 8.64
C ASP A 194 -0.83 -26.43 7.34
N ASP A 195 -0.08 -25.49 6.72
CA ASP A 195 0.78 -25.68 5.56
C ASP A 195 2.26 -25.79 5.96
#